data_330c3bee7ba9ea5914032e7ab503e440
#
_entry.id   330c3bee7ba9ea5914032e7ab503e440
#
_cell.length_a   1.000
_cell.length_b   1.000
_cell.length_c   1.000
_cell.angle_alpha   90.00
_cell.angle_beta   90.00
_cell.angle_gamma   90.00
#
_symmetry.space_group_name_H-M   'P 1'
#
loop_
_entity.id
_entity.type
_entity.pdbx_description
1 polymer ?
#
loop_
_entity_poly.entity_id
_entity_poly.type
_entity_poly.pdbx_seq_one_letter_code
_entity_poly.pdbx_strand_id
1 'polypeptide(L)'
;MFAALCDDDKYIIEELKKLLLTYAKENRIIIDIDEFESGEKLLDSENNYDIIVLDFQLGSTDGLTVAKELRKRNVLSCIIFLTSYPHFMIDAFEVNTFRFLLKPIDKSKFFKAIDDYVKIVDANYPITLIQNKELKKINSNEICFIEADGKYSNIHLNTKVMHCSKTLSGVTNLLPKYCFVRTHRSFVVNL
;
A
#
# COMPACT_ATOMS: atom_id res chain seq x y z
N MET A 1 -6.75 -2.41 -1.27
CA MET A 1 -5.36 -2.86 -1.50
C MET A 1 -5.40 -4.14 -2.29
N PHE A 2 -4.60 -4.25 -3.34
CA PHE A 2 -4.55 -5.45 -4.18
C PHE A 2 -3.15 -6.08 -4.07
N ALA A 3 -3.09 -7.34 -3.63
CA ALA A 3 -1.84 -8.04 -3.38
C ALA A 3 -1.68 -9.24 -4.32
N ALA A 4 -0.45 -9.48 -4.78
CA ALA A 4 -0.04 -10.71 -5.43
C ALA A 4 0.84 -11.52 -4.48
N LEU A 5 0.56 -12.81 -4.37
CA LEU A 5 1.40 -13.77 -3.67
C LEU A 5 1.98 -14.74 -4.70
N CYS A 6 3.31 -14.82 -4.77
CA CYS A 6 3.99 -15.65 -5.75
C CYS A 6 5.04 -16.52 -5.06
N ASP A 7 4.77 -17.82 -5.00
CA ASP A 7 5.61 -18.86 -4.38
C ASP A 7 5.26 -20.20 -5.03
N ASP A 8 6.19 -21.09 -5.24
CA ASP A 8 5.91 -22.44 -5.78
C ASP A 8 5.41 -23.40 -4.70
N ASP A 9 5.54 -23.04 -3.42
CA ASP A 9 4.99 -23.75 -2.29
C ASP A 9 3.58 -23.23 -1.92
N LYS A 10 2.55 -24.02 -2.21
CA LYS A 10 1.15 -23.71 -1.87
C LYS A 10 0.90 -23.45 -0.38
N TYR A 11 1.66 -24.11 0.50
CA TYR A 11 1.52 -23.90 1.95
C TYR A 11 1.94 -22.49 2.34
N ILE A 12 3.01 -21.98 1.73
CA ILE A 12 3.48 -20.61 1.94
C ILE A 12 2.45 -19.61 1.42
N ILE A 13 1.88 -19.83 0.23
CA ILE A 13 0.81 -18.98 -0.32
C ILE A 13 -0.39 -18.94 0.64
N GLU A 14 -0.85 -20.10 1.12
CA GLU A 14 -1.98 -20.15 2.07
C GLU A 14 -1.66 -19.47 3.40
N GLU A 15 -0.44 -19.62 3.92
CA GLU A 15 0.00 -18.96 5.14
C GLU A 15 0.01 -17.43 4.97
N LEU A 16 0.62 -16.93 3.89
CA LEU A 16 0.65 -15.51 3.53
C LEU A 16 -0.76 -14.94 3.38
N LYS A 17 -1.64 -15.66 2.68
CA LYS A 17 -3.04 -15.27 2.51
C LYS A 17 -3.76 -15.13 3.85
N LYS A 18 -3.61 -16.12 4.76
CA LYS A 18 -4.18 -16.07 6.11
C LYS A 18 -3.65 -14.86 6.90
N LEU A 19 -2.36 -14.58 6.80
CA LEU A 19 -1.74 -13.42 7.45
C LEU A 19 -2.28 -12.11 6.91
N LEU A 20 -2.35 -11.95 5.57
CA LEU A 20 -2.90 -10.74 4.95
C LEU A 20 -4.37 -10.52 5.29
N LEU A 21 -5.20 -11.57 5.26
CA LEU A 21 -6.61 -11.47 5.64
C LEU A 21 -6.77 -11.12 7.13
N THR A 22 -5.90 -11.66 8.00
CA THR A 22 -5.88 -11.32 9.42
C THR A 22 -5.51 -9.85 9.61
N TYR A 23 -4.45 -9.39 8.96
CA TYR A 23 -4.03 -7.99 8.96
C TYR A 23 -5.14 -7.07 8.49
N ALA A 24 -5.77 -7.42 7.36
CA ALA A 24 -6.87 -6.66 6.79
C ALA A 24 -8.06 -6.51 7.75
N LYS A 25 -8.43 -7.60 8.43
CA LYS A 25 -9.49 -7.60 9.45
C LYS A 25 -9.13 -6.73 10.65
N GLU A 26 -7.92 -6.90 11.21
CA GLU A 26 -7.43 -6.14 12.37
C GLU A 26 -7.39 -4.63 12.07
N ASN A 27 -7.00 -4.24 10.85
CA ASN A 27 -6.84 -2.86 10.43
C ASN A 27 -8.04 -2.29 9.65
N ARG A 28 -9.12 -3.07 9.45
CA ARG A 28 -10.33 -2.67 8.69
C ARG A 28 -10.02 -2.25 7.25
N ILE A 29 -9.09 -2.95 6.62
CA ILE A 29 -8.71 -2.76 5.21
C ILE A 29 -9.46 -3.77 4.35
N ILE A 30 -9.86 -3.36 3.14
CA ILE A 30 -10.29 -4.29 2.10
C ILE A 30 -9.04 -4.69 1.30
N ILE A 31 -8.80 -5.99 1.19
CA ILE A 31 -7.70 -6.54 0.41
C ILE A 31 -8.22 -7.61 -0.55
N ASP A 32 -7.84 -7.47 -1.82
CA ASP A 32 -8.00 -8.50 -2.83
C ASP A 32 -6.65 -9.18 -3.05
N ILE A 33 -6.65 -10.50 -3.27
CA ILE A 33 -5.42 -11.30 -3.32
C ILE A 33 -5.47 -12.22 -4.53
N ASP A 34 -4.46 -12.10 -5.38
CA ASP A 34 -4.18 -13.08 -6.44
C ASP A 34 -3.00 -13.96 -6.04
N GLU A 35 -3.06 -15.23 -6.43
CA GLU A 35 -2.10 -16.28 -6.07
C GLU A 35 -1.43 -16.81 -7.33
N PHE A 36 -0.11 -16.94 -7.31
CA PHE A 36 0.71 -17.40 -8.42
C PHE A 36 1.69 -18.46 -7.96
N GLU A 37 1.71 -19.60 -8.64
CA GLU A 37 2.62 -20.71 -8.37
C GLU A 37 3.94 -20.59 -9.17
N SER A 38 4.05 -19.59 -10.04
CA SER A 38 5.27 -19.32 -10.81
C SER A 38 5.41 -17.85 -11.20
N GLY A 39 6.66 -17.43 -11.44
CA GLY A 39 6.97 -16.08 -11.87
C GLY A 39 6.37 -15.73 -13.24
N GLU A 40 6.30 -16.69 -14.15
CA GLU A 40 5.71 -16.50 -15.48
C GLU A 40 4.23 -16.14 -15.37
N LYS A 41 3.46 -16.86 -14.53
CA LYS A 41 2.03 -16.55 -14.33
C LYS A 41 1.83 -15.16 -13.74
N LEU A 42 2.71 -14.74 -12.82
CA LEU A 42 2.67 -13.38 -12.29
C LEU A 42 2.97 -12.34 -13.37
N LEU A 43 3.96 -12.59 -14.23
CA LEU A 43 4.32 -11.69 -15.33
C LEU A 43 3.25 -11.63 -16.44
N ASP A 44 2.47 -12.69 -16.62
CA ASP A 44 1.36 -12.74 -17.59
C ASP A 44 0.08 -12.06 -17.06
N SER A 45 0.04 -11.71 -15.78
CA SER A 45 -1.10 -10.98 -15.22
C SER A 45 -1.12 -9.54 -15.72
N GLU A 46 -2.31 -9.10 -16.15
CA GLU A 46 -2.58 -7.70 -16.54
C GLU A 46 -2.97 -6.80 -15.36
N ASN A 47 -3.09 -7.38 -14.15
CA ASN A 47 -3.48 -6.67 -12.97
C ASN A 47 -2.36 -5.80 -12.40
N ASN A 48 -2.73 -4.65 -11.84
CA ASN A 48 -1.81 -3.77 -11.12
C ASN A 48 -1.92 -4.04 -9.62
N TYR A 49 -0.85 -4.55 -9.03
CA TYR A 49 -0.79 -4.86 -7.61
C TYR A 49 -0.16 -3.73 -6.82
N ASP A 50 -0.72 -3.45 -5.65
CA ASP A 50 -0.13 -2.55 -4.67
C ASP A 50 1.11 -3.19 -4.02
N ILE A 51 0.97 -4.48 -3.64
CA ILE A 51 2.02 -5.27 -2.99
C ILE A 51 2.20 -6.58 -3.75
N ILE A 52 3.45 -6.98 -3.95
CA ILE A 52 3.83 -8.29 -4.46
C ILE A 52 4.72 -8.95 -3.42
N VAL A 53 4.25 -10.05 -2.83
CA VAL A 53 5.09 -10.94 -2.01
C VAL A 53 5.63 -12.02 -2.93
N LEU A 54 6.95 -12.08 -3.06
CA LEU A 54 7.63 -12.85 -4.09
C LEU A 54 8.71 -13.74 -3.47
N ASP A 55 8.63 -15.04 -3.69
CA ASP A 55 9.76 -15.91 -3.35
C ASP A 55 10.92 -15.64 -4.31
N PHE A 56 12.11 -15.83 -3.79
CA PHE A 56 13.32 -15.73 -4.59
C PHE A 56 13.52 -16.96 -5.49
N GLN A 57 13.09 -18.14 -5.06
CA GLN A 57 13.15 -19.38 -5.85
C GLN A 57 11.74 -19.82 -6.28
N LEU A 58 11.49 -19.82 -7.58
CA LEU A 58 10.19 -20.13 -8.19
C LEU A 58 10.32 -21.28 -9.20
N GLY A 59 10.91 -22.37 -8.78
CA GLY A 59 11.09 -23.53 -9.63
C GLY A 59 12.00 -23.25 -10.84
N SER A 60 11.43 -22.95 -12.00
CA SER A 60 12.16 -22.71 -13.26
C SER A 60 12.75 -21.31 -13.39
N THR A 61 12.21 -20.33 -12.67
CA THR A 61 12.59 -18.91 -12.76
C THR A 61 12.97 -18.40 -11.37
N ASP A 62 13.95 -17.51 -11.26
CA ASP A 62 14.24 -16.84 -9.99
C ASP A 62 13.41 -15.56 -9.83
N GLY A 63 13.02 -15.27 -8.59
CA GLY A 63 12.19 -14.10 -8.26
C GLY A 63 12.90 -12.77 -8.58
N LEU A 64 14.23 -12.72 -8.58
CA LEU A 64 14.97 -11.52 -8.95
C LEU A 64 14.77 -11.20 -10.43
N THR A 65 14.81 -12.20 -11.30
CA THR A 65 14.52 -12.06 -12.74
C THR A 65 13.09 -11.57 -12.94
N VAL A 66 12.11 -12.13 -12.22
CA VAL A 66 10.71 -11.68 -12.24
C VAL A 66 10.62 -10.20 -11.81
N ALA A 67 11.25 -9.83 -10.70
CA ALA A 67 11.24 -8.46 -10.22
C ALA A 67 11.90 -7.48 -11.21
N LYS A 68 13.03 -7.87 -11.82
CA LYS A 68 13.69 -7.07 -12.88
C LYS A 68 12.76 -6.83 -14.07
N GLU A 69 12.03 -7.87 -14.49
CA GLU A 69 11.09 -7.75 -15.60
C GLU A 69 9.90 -6.85 -15.24
N LEU A 70 9.34 -6.97 -14.03
CA LEU A 70 8.31 -6.05 -13.54
C LEU A 70 8.80 -4.60 -13.55
N ARG A 71 10.02 -4.33 -13.11
CA ARG A 71 10.60 -2.97 -13.13
C ARG A 71 10.83 -2.44 -14.54
N LYS A 72 11.24 -3.27 -15.51
CA LYS A 72 11.34 -2.88 -16.93
C LYS A 72 9.98 -2.47 -17.51
N ARG A 73 8.90 -3.12 -17.07
CA ARG A 73 7.52 -2.76 -17.46
C ARG A 73 6.97 -1.54 -16.69
N ASN A 74 7.81 -0.83 -15.93
CA ASN A 74 7.43 0.28 -15.06
C ASN A 74 6.39 -0.06 -13.99
N VAL A 75 6.32 -1.30 -13.57
CA VAL A 75 5.47 -1.72 -12.44
C VAL A 75 6.09 -1.20 -11.15
N LEU A 76 5.38 -0.30 -10.46
CA LEU A 76 5.85 0.37 -9.24
C LEU A 76 5.35 -0.30 -7.95
N SER A 77 4.78 -1.49 -8.04
CA SER A 77 4.32 -2.27 -6.89
C SER A 77 5.40 -2.37 -5.81
N CYS A 78 4.97 -2.35 -4.56
CA CYS A 78 5.82 -2.68 -3.42
C CYS A 78 6.22 -4.16 -3.48
N ILE A 79 7.49 -4.47 -3.70
CA ILE A 79 7.98 -5.85 -3.72
C ILE A 79 8.55 -6.20 -2.34
N ILE A 80 8.02 -7.26 -1.75
CA ILE A 80 8.50 -7.88 -0.52
C ILE A 80 9.02 -9.27 -0.91
N PHE A 81 10.33 -9.48 -0.83
CA PHE A 81 10.87 -10.82 -0.99
C PHE A 81 10.69 -11.64 0.28
N LEU A 82 10.27 -12.88 0.13
CA LEU A 82 10.19 -13.88 1.18
C LEU A 82 10.94 -15.13 0.73
N THR A 83 12.03 -15.49 1.39
CA THR A 83 12.91 -16.58 0.95
C THR A 83 13.60 -17.30 2.10
N SER A 84 14.03 -18.53 1.85
CA SER A 84 14.91 -19.29 2.76
C SER A 84 16.40 -18.92 2.64
N TYR A 85 16.77 -18.06 1.68
CA TYR A 85 18.17 -17.83 1.30
C TYR A 85 18.61 -16.38 1.57
N PRO A 86 19.26 -16.12 2.72
CA PRO A 86 19.63 -14.76 3.13
C PRO A 86 20.72 -14.12 2.25
N HIS A 87 21.52 -14.92 1.54
CA HIS A 87 22.61 -14.40 0.70
C HIS A 87 22.13 -13.61 -0.53
N PHE A 88 20.89 -13.78 -0.96
CA PHE A 88 20.30 -13.00 -2.06
C PHE A 88 19.82 -11.59 -1.65
N MET A 89 19.97 -11.23 -0.38
CA MET A 89 19.55 -9.91 0.10
C MET A 89 20.23 -8.77 -0.65
N ILE A 90 21.50 -8.93 -1.04
CA ILE A 90 22.25 -7.90 -1.77
C ILE A 90 21.68 -7.71 -3.16
N ASP A 91 21.38 -8.79 -3.87
CA ASP A 91 20.82 -8.75 -5.23
C ASP A 91 19.41 -8.13 -5.27
N ALA A 92 18.66 -8.31 -4.19
CA ALA A 92 17.31 -7.73 -4.06
C ALA A 92 17.30 -6.20 -4.07
N PHE A 93 18.39 -5.52 -3.67
CA PHE A 93 18.47 -4.06 -3.73
C PHE A 93 18.49 -3.52 -5.17
N GLU A 94 18.95 -4.31 -6.16
CA GLU A 94 18.99 -3.88 -7.57
C GLU A 94 17.60 -3.59 -8.16
N VAL A 95 16.53 -4.16 -7.56
CA VAL A 95 15.15 -4.04 -8.06
C VAL A 95 14.27 -3.13 -7.20
N ASN A 96 14.87 -2.27 -6.38
CA ASN A 96 14.14 -1.42 -5.44
C ASN A 96 13.14 -2.22 -4.58
N THR A 97 13.67 -3.29 -3.95
CA THR A 97 12.88 -4.10 -3.01
C THR A 97 12.49 -3.28 -1.80
N PHE A 98 11.23 -3.36 -1.41
CA PHE A 98 10.74 -2.64 -0.22
C PHE A 98 11.20 -3.31 1.07
N ARG A 99 11.07 -4.65 1.15
CA ARG A 99 11.52 -5.47 2.28
C ARG A 99 12.01 -6.82 1.81
N PHE A 100 12.90 -7.38 2.60
CA PHE A 100 13.40 -8.74 2.46
C PHE A 100 13.11 -9.48 3.76
N LEU A 101 12.34 -10.57 3.68
CA LEU A 101 11.92 -11.38 4.81
C LEU A 101 12.43 -12.81 4.62
N LEU A 102 12.76 -13.47 5.72
CA LEU A 102 13.22 -14.86 5.70
C LEU A 102 12.09 -15.81 6.07
N LYS A 103 12.06 -16.97 5.40
CA LYS A 103 11.26 -18.13 5.84
C LYS A 103 11.96 -18.79 7.06
N PRO A 104 11.25 -19.29 8.08
CA PRO A 104 9.78 -19.28 8.19
C PRO A 104 9.21 -17.89 8.44
N ILE A 105 7.94 -17.68 8.07
CA ILE A 105 7.30 -16.38 8.12
C ILE A 105 7.15 -15.90 9.57
N ASP A 106 7.81 -14.81 9.91
CA ASP A 106 7.59 -14.10 11.17
C ASP A 106 6.41 -13.13 11.01
N LYS A 107 5.27 -13.46 11.64
CA LYS A 107 4.06 -12.63 11.59
C LYS A 107 4.32 -11.18 11.91
N SER A 108 5.13 -10.89 12.94
CA SER A 108 5.37 -9.51 13.40
C SER A 108 6.17 -8.70 12.37
N LYS A 109 7.19 -9.32 11.76
CA LYS A 109 7.99 -8.69 10.70
C LYS A 109 7.17 -8.49 9.43
N PHE A 110 6.34 -9.47 9.08
CA PHE A 110 5.46 -9.38 7.92
C PHE A 110 4.44 -8.25 8.09
N PHE A 111 3.75 -8.20 9.23
CA PHE A 111 2.79 -7.13 9.54
C PHE A 111 3.46 -5.76 9.56
N LYS A 112 4.67 -5.66 10.15
CA LYS A 112 5.44 -4.42 10.12
C LYS A 112 5.77 -3.99 8.68
N ALA A 113 6.11 -4.90 7.79
CA ALA A 113 6.38 -4.57 6.39
C ALA A 113 5.13 -3.98 5.70
N ILE A 114 3.95 -4.56 5.95
CA ILE A 114 2.69 -4.03 5.41
C ILE A 114 2.36 -2.67 6.04
N ASP A 115 2.52 -2.51 7.35
CA ASP A 115 2.32 -1.22 8.04
C ASP A 115 3.19 -0.11 7.45
N ASP A 116 4.48 -0.40 7.23
CA ASP A 116 5.42 0.56 6.67
C ASP A 116 5.01 0.98 5.24
N TYR A 117 4.52 0.03 4.44
CA TYR A 117 3.99 0.31 3.10
C TYR A 117 2.73 1.19 3.17
N VAL A 118 1.75 0.79 3.99
CA VAL A 118 0.50 1.54 4.16
C VAL A 118 0.77 2.98 4.58
N LYS A 119 1.67 3.20 5.55
CA LYS A 119 2.08 4.54 5.99
C LYS A 119 2.66 5.39 4.86
N ILE A 120 3.49 4.80 3.98
CA ILE A 120 4.07 5.51 2.84
C ILE A 120 3.00 5.91 1.82
N VAL A 121 2.09 4.98 1.51
CA VAL A 121 0.99 5.25 0.56
C VAL A 121 0.06 6.30 1.12
N ASP A 122 -0.34 6.17 2.38
CA ASP A 122 -1.26 7.09 3.03
C ASP A 122 -0.65 8.49 3.20
N ALA A 123 0.64 8.58 3.51
CA ALA A 123 1.34 9.86 3.63
C ALA A 123 1.39 10.64 2.31
N ASN A 124 1.44 9.95 1.18
CA ASN A 124 1.54 10.57 -0.16
C ASN A 124 0.25 10.45 -0.99
N TYR A 125 -0.87 10.11 -0.36
CA TYR A 125 -2.12 9.89 -1.09
C TYR A 125 -2.64 11.18 -1.74
N PRO A 126 -2.75 11.25 -3.08
CA PRO A 126 -3.22 12.44 -3.77
C PRO A 126 -4.74 12.56 -3.68
N ILE A 127 -5.20 13.71 -3.20
CA ILE A 127 -6.63 14.02 -3.08
C ILE A 127 -6.98 15.11 -4.08
N THR A 128 -8.07 14.93 -4.81
CA THR A 128 -8.62 15.96 -5.71
C THR A 128 -9.84 16.60 -5.06
N LEU A 129 -9.76 17.89 -4.83
CA LEU A 129 -10.78 18.71 -4.19
C LEU A 129 -11.26 19.82 -5.12
N ILE A 130 -12.45 20.33 -4.84
CA ILE A 130 -13.02 21.48 -5.60
C ILE A 130 -12.89 22.72 -4.75
N GLN A 131 -12.14 23.70 -5.26
CA GLN A 131 -12.02 25.05 -4.72
C GLN A 131 -12.39 26.07 -5.81
N ASN A 132 -13.34 26.96 -5.57
CA ASN A 132 -13.76 28.00 -6.52
C ASN A 132 -14.12 27.46 -7.92
N LYS A 133 -14.76 26.29 -7.99
CA LYS A 133 -15.09 25.54 -9.22
C LYS A 133 -13.90 24.95 -9.98
N GLU A 134 -12.68 25.04 -9.47
CA GLU A 134 -11.48 24.43 -10.02
C GLU A 134 -11.11 23.17 -9.26
N LEU A 135 -10.56 22.17 -9.97
CA LEU A 135 -9.99 20.98 -9.37
C LEU A 135 -8.59 21.30 -8.86
N LYS A 136 -8.38 21.09 -7.56
CA LYS A 136 -7.07 21.20 -6.91
C LYS A 136 -6.63 19.83 -6.42
N LYS A 137 -5.42 19.44 -6.81
CA LYS A 137 -4.77 18.21 -6.34
C LYS A 137 -3.80 18.59 -5.21
N ILE A 138 -3.94 17.95 -4.06
CA ILE A 138 -3.07 18.08 -2.89
C ILE A 138 -2.70 16.69 -2.38
N ASN A 139 -1.59 16.58 -1.68
CA ASN A 139 -1.22 15.32 -1.01
C ASN A 139 -1.78 15.30 0.41
N SER A 140 -2.15 14.13 0.90
CA SER A 140 -2.68 13.95 2.25
C SER A 140 -1.72 14.44 3.34
N ASN A 141 -0.41 14.27 3.15
CA ASN A 141 0.63 14.73 4.07
C ASN A 141 0.74 16.26 4.21
N GLU A 142 0.17 17.03 3.27
CA GLU A 142 0.11 18.49 3.37
C GLU A 142 -1.00 18.96 4.30
N ILE A 143 -1.97 18.10 4.63
CA ILE A 143 -3.14 18.42 5.46
C ILE A 143 -2.79 18.23 6.93
N CYS A 144 -2.89 19.28 7.73
CA CYS A 144 -2.76 19.21 9.19
C CYS A 144 -4.08 18.75 9.84
N PHE A 145 -5.16 19.41 9.49
CA PHE A 145 -6.51 19.07 9.95
C PHE A 145 -7.57 19.66 9.02
N ILE A 146 -8.80 19.20 9.18
CA ILE A 146 -9.96 19.67 8.43
C ILE A 146 -11.05 20.08 9.41
N GLU A 147 -11.61 21.25 9.21
CA GLU A 147 -12.68 21.83 10.01
C GLU A 147 -13.98 21.91 9.20
N ALA A 148 -15.10 21.59 9.84
CA ALA A 148 -16.42 21.77 9.25
C ALA A 148 -16.80 23.26 9.26
N ASP A 149 -17.30 23.78 8.14
CA ASP A 149 -17.84 25.12 7.98
C ASP A 149 -19.23 25.05 7.33
N GLY A 150 -20.23 24.72 8.13
CA GLY A 150 -21.60 24.48 7.67
C GLY A 150 -21.67 23.32 6.64
N LYS A 151 -22.02 23.63 5.40
CA LYS A 151 -22.06 22.68 4.27
C LYS A 151 -20.74 22.61 3.50
N TYR A 152 -19.70 23.29 3.97
CA TYR A 152 -18.36 23.36 3.41
C TYR A 152 -17.34 22.83 4.40
N SER A 153 -16.06 22.86 4.04
CA SER A 153 -14.95 22.51 4.93
C SER A 153 -13.76 23.43 4.68
N ASN A 154 -13.05 23.76 5.73
CA ASN A 154 -11.76 24.42 5.68
C ASN A 154 -10.66 23.39 5.88
N ILE A 155 -9.77 23.25 4.90
CA ILE A 155 -8.65 22.31 4.91
C ILE A 155 -7.40 23.09 5.25
N HIS A 156 -6.86 22.84 6.44
CA HIS A 156 -5.67 23.48 6.96
C HIS A 156 -4.44 22.70 6.47
N LEU A 157 -3.74 23.29 5.52
CA LEU A 157 -2.48 22.79 5.01
C LEU A 157 -1.30 23.39 5.78
N ASN A 158 -0.12 22.82 5.67
CA ASN A 158 1.10 23.32 6.34
C ASN A 158 1.37 24.81 6.11
N THR A 159 0.96 25.36 4.96
CA THR A 159 1.29 26.73 4.55
C THR A 159 0.08 27.65 4.34
N LYS A 160 -1.12 27.10 4.27
CA LYS A 160 -2.35 27.87 3.95
C LYS A 160 -3.61 27.12 4.35
N VAL A 161 -4.74 27.85 4.38
CA VAL A 161 -6.07 27.27 4.51
C VAL A 161 -6.75 27.24 3.14
N MET A 162 -7.34 26.10 2.79
CA MET A 162 -8.08 25.92 1.55
C MET A 162 -9.56 25.68 1.85
N HIS A 163 -10.42 26.54 1.32
CA HIS A 163 -11.87 26.34 1.40
C HIS A 163 -12.33 25.31 0.36
N CYS A 164 -13.07 24.29 0.82
CA CYS A 164 -13.56 23.20 -0.02
C CYS A 164 -15.08 23.19 -0.08
N SER A 165 -15.62 23.01 -1.28
CA SER A 165 -17.08 22.98 -1.53
C SER A 165 -17.77 21.69 -1.07
N LYS A 166 -17.07 20.80 -0.37
CA LYS A 166 -17.63 19.55 0.21
C LYS A 166 -17.79 19.70 1.72
N THR A 167 -18.74 18.96 2.27
CA THR A 167 -18.90 18.80 3.73
C THR A 167 -17.71 18.06 4.32
N LEU A 168 -17.51 18.20 5.63
CA LEU A 168 -16.46 17.43 6.36
C LEU A 168 -16.53 15.92 6.06
N SER A 169 -17.69 15.32 6.11
CA SER A 169 -17.87 13.89 5.77
C SER A 169 -17.55 13.62 4.30
N GLY A 170 -17.91 14.51 3.40
CA GLY A 170 -17.60 14.38 1.97
C GLY A 170 -16.09 14.46 1.66
N VAL A 171 -15.34 15.24 2.45
CA VAL A 171 -13.86 15.27 2.35
C VAL A 171 -13.27 14.05 3.04
N THR A 172 -13.72 13.69 4.24
CA THR A 172 -13.21 12.53 5.00
C THR A 172 -13.28 11.23 4.20
N ASN A 173 -14.32 11.05 3.38
CA ASN A 173 -14.45 9.85 2.52
C ASN A 173 -13.39 9.78 1.40
N LEU A 174 -12.68 10.86 1.11
CA LEU A 174 -11.60 10.91 0.14
C LEU A 174 -10.23 10.72 0.78
N LEU A 175 -10.16 10.72 2.11
CA LEU A 175 -8.90 10.64 2.85
C LEU A 175 -8.48 9.18 3.10
N PRO A 176 -7.17 8.92 3.16
CA PRO A 176 -6.66 7.63 3.62
C PRO A 176 -7.11 7.37 5.07
N LYS A 177 -7.64 6.18 5.31
CA LYS A 177 -8.28 5.85 6.60
C LYS A 177 -7.32 5.74 7.78
N TYR A 178 -6.02 5.61 7.53
CA TYR A 178 -4.99 5.36 8.54
C TYR A 178 -4.32 6.62 9.06
N CYS A 179 -4.32 7.68 8.25
CA CYS A 179 -3.67 8.94 8.62
C CYS A 179 -4.63 9.93 9.28
N PHE A 180 -5.94 9.74 9.14
CA PHE A 180 -6.92 10.73 9.58
C PHE A 180 -7.89 10.17 10.61
N VAL A 181 -7.99 10.88 11.74
CA VAL A 181 -8.91 10.54 12.83
C VAL A 181 -9.92 11.66 13.04
N ARG A 182 -11.19 11.30 13.12
CA ARG A 182 -12.25 12.25 13.50
C ARG A 182 -12.25 12.43 15.01
N THR A 183 -11.70 13.53 15.48
CA THR A 183 -11.57 13.86 16.91
C THR A 183 -12.80 14.56 17.48
N HIS A 184 -13.60 15.17 16.62
CA HIS A 184 -14.82 15.91 17.00
C HIS A 184 -15.84 15.86 15.85
N ARG A 185 -17.12 16.19 16.13
CA ARG A 185 -18.13 16.32 15.07
C ARG A 185 -17.75 17.31 13.95
N SER A 186 -16.90 18.30 14.28
CA SER A 186 -16.46 19.35 13.36
C SER A 186 -14.99 19.25 12.95
N PHE A 187 -14.21 18.26 13.44
CA PHE A 187 -12.78 18.18 13.16
C PHE A 187 -12.33 16.77 12.78
N VAL A 188 -11.46 16.72 11.77
CA VAL A 188 -10.67 15.55 11.37
C VAL A 188 -9.21 15.96 11.36
N VAL A 189 -8.34 15.24 12.05
CA VAL A 189 -6.93 15.56 12.25
C VAL A 189 -6.06 14.50 11.55
N ASN A 190 -4.96 14.95 10.94
CA ASN A 190 -3.90 14.08 10.45
C ASN A 190 -3.02 13.64 11.64
N LEU A 191 -2.62 12.36 11.68
CA LEU A 191 -1.86 11.75 12.80
C LEU A 191 -0.36 11.84 12.57
#